data_c5d14ef6b3042aadb331e94f5ba3f552
#
_entry.id   c5d14ef6b3042aadb331e94f5ba3f552
#
_cell.length_a   1.000
_cell.length_b   1.000
_cell.length_c   1.000
_cell.angle_alpha   90.00
_cell.angle_beta   90.00
_cell.angle_gamma   90.00
#
_symmetry.space_group_name_H-M   'P 1'
#
loop_
_entity.id
_entity.type
_entity.pdbx_description
1 polymer ?
#
loop_
_entity_poly.entity_id
_entity_poly.type
_entity_poly.pdbx_seq_one_letter_code
_entity_poly.pdbx_strand_id
1 'polypeptide(L)'
;MPKKEIKSPLLYEPPGGGAFSSAIEAPAGRTIYVSGLTSRNKNGEVVGEGDITAQTEQVMQNLKAALEAGGATFEDIVKVTVFIRDMEDFAKIHAVRKRYFTKPFPASSMVEVSRLVDQRLLIEIEAIAVVG
;
A
#
# COMPACT_ATOMS: atom_id res chain seq x y z
N MET A 1 -20.64 -7.06 0.69
CA MET A 1 -20.80 -5.61 0.44
C MET A 1 -19.43 -5.01 0.17
N PRO A 2 -19.24 -4.24 -0.90
CA PRO A 2 -17.97 -3.60 -1.16
C PRO A 2 -17.72 -2.45 -0.17
N LYS A 3 -16.45 -2.08 -0.05
CA LYS A 3 -16.08 -0.88 0.72
C LYS A 3 -16.64 0.36 0.04
N LYS A 4 -16.79 1.42 0.82
CA LYS A 4 -17.40 2.65 0.34
C LYS A 4 -16.50 3.84 0.65
N GLU A 5 -16.24 4.66 -0.35
CA GLU A 5 -15.51 5.91 -0.15
C GLU A 5 -16.37 6.94 0.59
N ILE A 6 -15.76 7.60 1.57
CA ILE A 6 -16.38 8.70 2.30
C ILE A 6 -15.68 9.99 1.90
N LYS A 7 -16.46 10.97 1.48
CA LYS A 7 -15.96 12.30 1.08
C LYS A 7 -16.56 13.38 1.94
N SER A 8 -15.82 14.47 2.14
CA SER A 8 -16.30 15.67 2.81
C SER A 8 -15.81 16.89 2.06
N PRO A 9 -16.70 17.91 1.84
CA PRO A 9 -16.27 19.15 1.21
C PRO A 9 -15.32 19.97 2.09
N LEU A 10 -15.15 19.57 3.35
CA LEU A 10 -14.26 20.25 4.30
C LEU A 10 -12.83 19.70 4.24
N LEU A 11 -12.57 18.66 3.43
CA LEU A 11 -11.25 18.07 3.31
C LEU A 11 -10.60 18.47 2.00
N TYR A 12 -9.26 18.67 2.05
CA TYR A 12 -8.47 18.94 0.86
C TYR A 12 -8.50 17.73 -0.08
N GLU A 13 -8.73 17.99 -1.36
CA GLU A 13 -8.64 16.96 -2.40
C GLU A 13 -7.57 17.40 -3.41
N PRO A 14 -6.53 16.57 -3.65
CA PRO A 14 -5.49 16.92 -4.61
C PRO A 14 -6.06 17.12 -6.02
N PRO A 15 -5.51 18.06 -6.83
CA PRO A 15 -5.92 18.23 -8.22
C PRO A 15 -5.85 16.91 -8.98
N GLY A 16 -6.93 16.60 -9.72
CA GLY A 16 -7.02 15.33 -10.47
C GLY A 16 -7.27 14.11 -9.61
N GLY A 17 -7.44 14.29 -8.30
CA GLY A 17 -7.56 13.21 -7.34
C GLY A 17 -6.22 12.53 -7.10
N GLY A 18 -6.06 11.82 -5.99
CA GLY A 18 -4.90 11.00 -5.70
C GLY A 18 -5.25 9.52 -5.88
N ALA A 19 -4.31 8.64 -5.59
CA ALA A 19 -4.55 7.20 -5.55
C ALA A 19 -4.94 6.77 -4.13
N PHE A 20 -5.78 7.57 -3.46
CA PHE A 20 -6.23 7.27 -2.10
C PHE A 20 -7.63 7.87 -1.88
N SER A 21 -8.34 7.34 -0.90
CA SER A 21 -9.57 7.92 -0.40
C SER A 21 -9.29 8.66 0.91
N SER A 22 -9.98 9.76 1.15
CA SER A 22 -9.86 10.49 2.43
C SER A 22 -10.30 9.61 3.59
N ALA A 23 -11.35 8.83 3.38
CA ALA A 23 -11.83 7.85 4.35
C ALA A 23 -12.53 6.71 3.61
N ILE A 24 -12.56 5.55 4.22
CA ILE A 24 -13.23 4.36 3.69
C ILE A 24 -14.10 3.76 4.77
N GLU A 25 -15.34 3.44 4.43
CA GLU A 25 -16.18 2.60 5.26
C GLU A 25 -15.98 1.16 4.81
N ALA A 26 -15.51 0.31 5.73
CA ALA A 26 -15.32 -1.10 5.46
C ALA A 26 -16.65 -1.85 5.56
N PRO A 27 -16.87 -2.88 4.73
CA PRO A 27 -18.06 -3.73 4.88
C PRO A 27 -17.93 -4.60 6.12
N ALA A 28 -19.05 -5.19 6.54
CA ALA A 28 -18.99 -6.29 7.50
C ALA A 28 -18.34 -7.49 6.80
N GLY A 29 -17.44 -8.19 7.50
CA GLY A 29 -16.75 -9.31 6.90
C GLY A 29 -15.50 -9.71 7.67
N ARG A 30 -14.64 -10.49 7.00
CA ARG A 30 -13.39 -10.95 7.58
C ARG A 30 -12.33 -9.88 7.43
N THR A 31 -11.65 -9.54 8.53
CA THR A 31 -10.57 -8.56 8.50
C THR A 31 -9.23 -9.28 8.43
N ILE A 32 -8.38 -8.84 7.50
CA ILE A 32 -7.04 -9.37 7.30
C ILE A 32 -6.05 -8.24 7.57
N TYR A 33 -5.16 -8.46 8.52
CA TYR A 33 -4.08 -7.54 8.85
C TYR A 33 -2.82 -8.04 8.19
N VAL A 34 -2.26 -7.26 7.28
CA VAL A 34 -1.01 -7.62 6.61
C VAL A 34 0.12 -6.85 7.26
N SER A 35 1.11 -7.58 7.74
CA SER A 35 2.32 -7.01 8.34
C SER A 35 3.04 -6.09 7.35
N GLY A 36 3.93 -5.26 7.86
CA GLY A 36 4.81 -4.48 7.00
C GLY A 36 5.66 -5.40 6.13
N LEU A 37 5.44 -5.32 4.83
CA LEU A 37 6.15 -6.11 3.83
C LEU A 37 7.21 -5.25 3.15
N THR A 38 8.37 -5.83 2.92
CA THR A 38 9.51 -5.18 2.27
C THR A 38 9.83 -5.90 0.97
N SER A 39 10.90 -5.47 0.28
CA SER A 39 11.25 -6.03 -1.02
C SER A 39 12.03 -7.34 -0.93
N ARG A 40 11.80 -8.12 0.12
CA ARG A 40 12.44 -9.43 0.22
C ARG A 40 11.66 -10.45 -0.58
N ASN A 41 12.39 -11.34 -1.28
CA ASN A 41 11.75 -12.48 -1.93
C ASN A 41 11.54 -13.62 -0.89
N LYS A 42 11.02 -14.76 -1.34
CA LYS A 42 10.72 -15.88 -0.45
C LYS A 42 11.97 -16.47 0.23
N ASN A 43 13.16 -16.20 -0.31
CA ASN A 43 14.43 -16.66 0.26
C ASN A 43 15.02 -15.64 1.23
N GLY A 44 14.33 -14.51 1.45
CA GLY A 44 14.79 -13.46 2.35
C GLY A 44 15.78 -12.49 1.73
N GLU A 45 16.06 -12.61 0.43
CA GLU A 45 17.00 -11.74 -0.27
C GLU A 45 16.34 -10.40 -0.59
N VAL A 46 17.08 -9.30 -0.44
CA VAL A 46 16.60 -7.97 -0.83
C VAL A 46 16.64 -7.86 -2.36
N VAL A 47 15.49 -7.63 -2.95
CA VAL A 47 15.35 -7.43 -4.40
C VAL A 47 15.37 -5.94 -4.70
N GLY A 48 16.17 -5.53 -5.67
CA GLY A 48 16.21 -4.14 -6.12
C GLY A 48 17.00 -3.21 -5.21
N GLU A 49 18.12 -3.66 -4.68
CA GLU A 49 19.00 -2.80 -3.87
C GLU A 49 19.36 -1.54 -4.66
N GLY A 50 19.12 -0.35 -4.05
CA GLY A 50 19.38 0.93 -4.71
C GLY A 50 18.34 1.34 -5.76
N ASP A 51 17.27 0.56 -5.96
CA ASP A 51 16.27 0.79 -7.00
C ASP A 51 14.87 0.84 -6.38
N ILE A 52 14.36 2.03 -6.16
CA ILE A 52 13.05 2.19 -5.50
C ILE A 52 11.90 1.59 -6.34
N THR A 53 11.98 1.71 -7.65
CA THR A 53 10.93 1.16 -8.53
C THR A 53 10.88 -0.36 -8.42
N ALA A 54 12.04 -1.02 -8.49
CA ALA A 54 12.12 -2.48 -8.34
C ALA A 54 11.69 -2.92 -6.96
N GLN A 55 12.07 -2.18 -5.90
CA GLN A 55 11.65 -2.51 -4.55
C GLN A 55 10.15 -2.37 -4.37
N THR A 56 9.56 -1.28 -4.88
CA THR A 56 8.13 -1.06 -4.78
C THR A 56 7.37 -2.17 -5.50
N GLU A 57 7.83 -2.56 -6.69
CA GLU A 57 7.21 -3.66 -7.45
C GLU A 57 7.22 -4.96 -6.64
N GLN A 58 8.36 -5.30 -6.04
CA GLN A 58 8.46 -6.52 -5.23
C GLN A 58 7.55 -6.47 -4.00
N VAL A 59 7.48 -5.31 -3.33
CA VAL A 59 6.57 -5.15 -2.18
C VAL A 59 5.12 -5.37 -2.60
N MET A 60 4.72 -4.81 -3.75
CA MET A 60 3.35 -4.98 -4.25
C MET A 60 3.06 -6.44 -4.60
N GLN A 61 4.03 -7.16 -5.16
CA GLN A 61 3.88 -8.60 -5.42
C GLN A 61 3.78 -9.39 -4.12
N ASN A 62 4.54 -9.02 -3.10
CA ASN A 62 4.46 -9.65 -1.77
C ASN A 62 3.10 -9.40 -1.14
N LEU A 63 2.59 -8.17 -1.26
CA LEU A 63 1.27 -7.81 -0.75
C LEU A 63 0.18 -8.62 -1.46
N LYS A 64 0.28 -8.77 -2.77
CA LYS A 64 -0.64 -9.59 -3.56
C LYS A 64 -0.65 -11.03 -3.06
N ALA A 65 0.54 -11.61 -2.82
CA ALA A 65 0.66 -12.97 -2.33
C ALA A 65 0.00 -13.15 -0.95
N ALA A 66 0.21 -12.18 -0.05
CA ALA A 66 -0.40 -12.22 1.28
C ALA A 66 -1.92 -12.14 1.20
N LEU A 67 -2.44 -11.24 0.37
CA LEU A 67 -3.89 -11.08 0.18
C LEU A 67 -4.50 -12.35 -0.39
N GLU A 68 -3.92 -12.91 -1.44
CA GLU A 68 -4.43 -14.13 -2.08
C GLU A 68 -4.42 -15.31 -1.12
N ALA A 69 -3.39 -15.42 -0.28
CA ALA A 69 -3.34 -16.47 0.74
C ALA A 69 -4.50 -16.36 1.73
N GLY A 70 -4.99 -15.14 1.97
CA GLY A 70 -6.14 -14.87 2.83
C GLY A 70 -7.48 -14.87 2.11
N GLY A 71 -7.50 -15.14 0.82
CA GLY A 71 -8.72 -15.10 0.02
C GLY A 71 -9.18 -13.69 -0.34
N ALA A 72 -8.27 -12.75 -0.42
CA ALA A 72 -8.55 -11.34 -0.71
C ALA A 72 -7.81 -10.85 -1.96
N THR A 73 -8.19 -9.68 -2.43
CA THR A 73 -7.54 -8.99 -3.53
C THR A 73 -7.26 -7.54 -3.12
N PHE A 74 -6.58 -6.79 -3.98
CA PHE A 74 -6.32 -5.38 -3.74
C PHE A 74 -7.61 -4.56 -3.54
N GLU A 75 -8.70 -4.98 -4.15
CA GLU A 75 -10.00 -4.31 -4.00
C GLU A 75 -10.53 -4.37 -2.57
N ASP A 76 -10.08 -5.34 -1.78
CA ASP A 76 -10.52 -5.51 -0.40
C ASP A 76 -9.73 -4.65 0.59
N ILE A 77 -8.63 -4.02 0.15
CA ILE A 77 -7.81 -3.19 1.03
C ILE A 77 -8.56 -1.93 1.39
N VAL A 78 -8.68 -1.67 2.69
CA VAL A 78 -9.33 -0.47 3.22
C VAL A 78 -8.33 0.57 3.72
N LYS A 79 -7.14 0.13 4.11
CA LYS A 79 -6.10 1.03 4.63
C LYS A 79 -4.72 0.51 4.27
N VAL A 80 -3.85 1.41 3.82
CA VAL A 80 -2.42 1.15 3.67
C VAL A 80 -1.63 2.21 4.41
N THR A 81 -0.48 1.80 4.94
CA THR A 81 0.54 2.73 5.46
C THR A 81 1.84 2.40 4.76
N VAL A 82 2.45 3.41 4.19
CA VAL A 82 3.67 3.28 3.39
C VAL A 82 4.80 4.01 4.11
N PHE A 83 5.84 3.25 4.48
CA PHE A 83 7.03 3.78 5.14
C PHE A 83 8.14 3.84 4.12
N ILE A 84 8.74 5.02 3.91
CA ILE A 84 9.77 5.20 2.89
C ILE A 84 10.99 5.90 3.47
N ARG A 85 12.14 5.70 2.82
CA ARG A 85 13.40 6.29 3.27
C ARG A 85 13.65 7.67 2.68
N ASP A 86 13.04 7.99 1.54
CA ASP A 86 13.30 9.23 0.82
C ASP A 86 12.03 9.69 0.12
N MET A 87 11.48 10.83 0.54
CA MET A 87 10.26 11.37 -0.04
C MET A 87 10.46 11.84 -1.49
N GLU A 88 11.70 12.02 -1.93
CA GLU A 88 12.00 12.31 -3.33
C GLU A 88 11.60 11.15 -4.25
N ASP A 89 11.43 9.96 -3.70
CA ASP A 89 11.00 8.78 -4.45
C ASP A 89 9.48 8.70 -4.63
N PHE A 90 8.73 9.67 -4.10
CA PHE A 90 7.25 9.66 -4.11
C PHE A 90 6.67 9.35 -5.49
N ALA A 91 7.13 10.08 -6.53
CA ALA A 91 6.56 9.92 -7.87
C ALA A 91 6.79 8.53 -8.44
N LYS A 92 7.96 7.94 -8.21
CA LYS A 92 8.29 6.60 -8.68
C LYS A 92 7.46 5.54 -7.95
N ILE A 93 7.29 5.70 -6.64
CA ILE A 93 6.46 4.80 -5.83
C ILE A 93 5.02 4.88 -6.27
N HIS A 94 4.49 6.09 -6.46
CA HIS A 94 3.13 6.31 -6.91
C HIS A 94 2.88 5.67 -8.28
N ALA A 95 3.83 5.81 -9.21
CA ALA A 95 3.71 5.22 -10.55
C ALA A 95 3.54 3.71 -10.51
N VAL A 96 4.20 3.02 -9.57
CA VAL A 96 4.05 1.58 -9.40
C VAL A 96 2.71 1.26 -8.72
N ARG A 97 2.42 1.92 -7.60
CA ARG A 97 1.24 1.61 -6.78
C ARG A 97 -0.07 1.78 -7.56
N LYS A 98 -0.20 2.82 -8.37
CA LYS A 98 -1.44 3.11 -9.10
C LYS A 98 -1.82 2.01 -10.10
N ARG A 99 -0.89 1.13 -10.48
CA ARG A 99 -1.19 0.01 -11.38
C ARG A 99 -1.90 -1.14 -10.67
N TYR A 100 -1.84 -1.16 -9.33
CA TYR A 100 -2.43 -2.23 -8.52
C TYR A 100 -3.78 -1.86 -7.92
N PHE A 101 -4.03 -0.57 -7.71
CA PHE A 101 -5.25 -0.11 -7.06
C PHE A 101 -6.25 0.42 -8.06
N THR A 102 -7.53 0.14 -7.79
CA THR A 102 -8.67 0.69 -8.53
C THR A 102 -9.62 1.37 -7.56
N LYS A 103 -10.47 2.25 -8.07
CA LYS A 103 -11.47 2.93 -7.23
C LYS A 103 -12.51 1.95 -6.70
N PRO A 104 -12.99 2.12 -5.47
CA PRO A 104 -12.56 3.14 -4.51
C PRO A 104 -11.19 2.80 -3.92
N PHE A 105 -10.27 3.77 -3.95
CA PHE A 105 -8.93 3.59 -3.42
C PHE A 105 -8.95 3.44 -1.91
N PRO A 106 -7.99 2.74 -1.30
CA PRO A 106 -7.91 2.65 0.15
C PRO A 106 -7.55 4.00 0.79
N ALA A 107 -7.87 4.15 2.06
CA ALA A 107 -7.28 5.21 2.86
C ALA A 107 -5.78 4.93 2.94
N SER A 108 -4.95 5.98 2.86
CA SER A 108 -3.50 5.80 2.74
C SER A 108 -2.76 6.89 3.51
N SER A 109 -1.68 6.50 4.15
CA SER A 109 -0.70 7.42 4.72
C SER A 109 0.68 7.01 4.24
N MET A 110 1.52 8.00 3.92
CA MET A 110 2.90 7.76 3.53
C MET A 110 3.79 8.63 4.41
N VAL A 111 4.78 8.03 5.03
CA VAL A 111 5.69 8.73 5.93
C VAL A 111 7.13 8.37 5.61
N GLU A 112 8.00 9.38 5.70
CA GLU A 112 9.44 9.15 5.60
C GLU A 112 9.96 8.73 6.96
N VAL A 113 10.79 7.70 6.98
CA VAL A 113 11.38 7.15 8.20
C VAL A 113 12.90 7.18 8.10
N SER A 114 13.56 7.30 9.24
CA SER A 114 15.03 7.36 9.27
C SER A 114 15.68 6.03 8.94
N ARG A 115 15.02 4.90 9.23
CA ARG A 115 15.55 3.56 8.99
C ARG A 115 14.44 2.54 8.86
N LEU A 116 14.73 1.47 8.13
CA LEU A 116 13.96 0.24 8.13
C LEU A 116 14.85 -0.85 8.75
N VAL A 117 14.34 -2.07 8.86
CA VAL A 117 15.05 -3.16 9.55
C VAL A 117 16.42 -3.48 8.91
N ASP A 118 16.56 -3.22 7.62
CA ASP A 118 17.80 -3.40 6.88
C ASP A 118 18.03 -2.11 6.08
N GLN A 119 19.26 -1.58 6.11
CA GLN A 119 19.55 -0.30 5.46
C GLN A 119 19.43 -0.32 3.94
N ARG A 120 19.39 -1.50 3.33
CA ARG A 120 19.16 -1.65 1.88
C ARG A 120 17.69 -1.51 1.51
N LEU A 121 16.79 -1.63 2.47
CA LEU A 121 15.35 -1.49 2.25
C LEU A 121 14.97 -0.02 2.16
N LEU A 122 14.24 0.33 1.11
CA LEU A 122 13.84 1.71 0.83
C LEU A 122 12.34 1.94 1.08
N ILE A 123 11.56 0.87 1.20
CA ILE A 123 10.10 0.96 1.32
C ILE A 123 9.55 -0.24 2.08
N GLU A 124 8.54 0.01 2.88
CA GLU A 124 7.76 -1.01 3.58
C GLU A 124 6.29 -0.62 3.53
N ILE A 125 5.41 -1.57 3.25
CA ILE A 125 3.96 -1.32 3.19
C ILE A 125 3.23 -2.32 4.06
N GLU A 126 2.34 -1.82 4.90
CA GLU A 126 1.37 -2.64 5.64
C GLU A 126 -0.03 -2.33 5.15
N ALA A 127 -0.95 -3.24 5.36
CA ALA A 127 -2.31 -3.07 4.86
C ALA A 127 -3.33 -3.74 5.76
N ILE A 128 -4.56 -3.24 5.68
CA ILE A 128 -5.73 -3.87 6.29
C ILE A 128 -6.73 -4.08 5.18
N ALA A 129 -7.23 -5.31 5.04
CA ALA A 129 -8.24 -5.68 4.07
C ALA A 129 -9.47 -6.25 4.77
N VAL A 130 -10.63 -6.04 4.18
CA VAL A 130 -11.89 -6.60 4.69
C VAL A 130 -12.60 -7.29 3.53
N VAL A 131 -12.81 -8.60 3.68
CA VAL A 131 -13.54 -9.40 2.70
C VAL A 131 -14.99 -9.47 3.15
N GLY A 132 -15.83 -8.80 2.40
CA GLY A 132 -17.25 -8.72 2.70
C GLY A 132 -18.07 -9.88 2.18
#